data_ec46ca48389dbac5d29ba1bec5faadea
#
_entry.id   ec46ca48389dbac5d29ba1bec5faadea
#
_cell.length_a   1.000
_cell.length_b   1.000
_cell.length_c   1.000
_cell.angle_alpha   90.00
_cell.angle_beta   90.00
_cell.angle_gamma   90.00
#
_symmetry.space_group_name_H-M   'P 1'
#
loop_
_entity.id
_entity.type
_entity.pdbx_description
1 polymer ?
#
loop_
_entity_poly.entity_id
_entity_poly.type
_entity_poly.pdbx_seq_one_letter_code
_entity_poly.pdbx_strand_id
1 'polypeptide(L)'
;CSEILKQISQKQIVDDKFLSLTTAEDLLEDIIKSFNETTDKKINLVVKKDFNKLKFERTPEIVYGIRNFIGNSIKFSKNLTTVSVESDNDTLSIIIDDDGLGFPNDILDILGEPYIKSKTPSSRSGLGLGTFLGKTLLNRKNAEVFFKNKGLHYGARVIIKWKLKDLNSNF
;
A
#
# COMPACT_ATOMS: atom_id res chain seq x y z
N CYS A 1 -28.00 -15.50 23.36
CA CYS A 1 -27.28 -14.38 22.78
C CYS A 1 -25.98 -14.80 22.07
N SER A 2 -25.29 -15.84 22.52
CA SER A 2 -24.08 -16.33 21.83
C SER A 2 -24.38 -16.95 20.46
N GLU A 3 -25.57 -17.55 20.27
CA GLU A 3 -25.98 -18.10 18.98
C GLU A 3 -26.27 -17.01 17.94
N ILE A 4 -26.88 -15.90 18.35
CA ILE A 4 -27.16 -14.77 17.46
C ILE A 4 -25.84 -14.13 17.01
N LEU A 5 -24.89 -13.96 17.92
CA LEU A 5 -23.57 -13.44 17.60
C LEU A 5 -22.80 -14.38 16.67
N LYS A 6 -22.89 -15.70 16.87
CA LYS A 6 -22.30 -16.69 15.97
C LYS A 6 -22.92 -16.63 14.57
N GLN A 7 -24.25 -16.51 14.46
CA GLN A 7 -24.92 -16.40 13.17
C GLN A 7 -24.56 -15.12 12.44
N ILE A 8 -24.46 -13.98 13.15
CA ILE A 8 -24.05 -12.71 12.58
C ILE A 8 -22.59 -12.80 12.10
N SER A 9 -21.70 -13.40 12.90
CA SER A 9 -20.29 -13.58 12.52
C SER A 9 -20.14 -14.48 11.31
N GLN A 10 -20.87 -15.60 11.24
CA GLN A 10 -20.83 -16.51 10.10
C GLN A 10 -21.40 -15.87 8.84
N LYS A 11 -22.48 -15.09 8.95
CA LYS A 11 -23.05 -14.36 7.83
C LYS A 11 -22.09 -13.28 7.33
N GLN A 12 -21.43 -12.55 8.22
CA GLN A 12 -20.40 -11.57 7.84
C GLN A 12 -19.21 -12.25 7.14
N ILE A 13 -18.77 -13.40 7.61
CA ILE A 13 -17.67 -14.16 6.99
C ILE A 13 -18.05 -14.61 5.57
N VAL A 14 -19.28 -15.07 5.36
CA VAL A 14 -19.76 -15.48 4.03
C VAL A 14 -19.94 -14.27 3.12
N ASP A 15 -20.52 -13.19 3.62
CA ASP A 15 -20.69 -11.95 2.88
C ASP A 15 -19.32 -11.32 2.54
N ASP A 16 -18.37 -11.39 3.48
CA ASP A 16 -17.00 -10.91 3.27
C ASP A 16 -16.28 -11.72 2.20
N LYS A 17 -16.50 -13.04 2.13
CA LYS A 17 -15.94 -13.87 1.06
C LYS A 17 -16.50 -13.50 -0.31
N PHE A 18 -17.77 -13.16 -0.40
CA PHE A 18 -18.41 -12.73 -1.64
C PHE A 18 -17.97 -11.33 -2.06
N LEU A 19 -17.76 -10.44 -1.06
CA LEU A 19 -17.31 -9.06 -1.26
C LEU A 19 -15.78 -8.95 -1.25
N SER A 20 -15.05 -10.07 -1.08
CA SER A 20 -13.60 -10.06 -0.93
C SER A 20 -12.85 -9.87 -2.24
N LEU A 21 -13.51 -10.08 -3.39
CA LEU A 21 -12.89 -9.89 -4.70
C LEU A 21 -12.91 -8.41 -5.09
N THR A 22 -11.76 -7.90 -5.46
CA THR A 22 -11.59 -6.50 -5.84
C THR A 22 -10.60 -6.38 -6.98
N THR A 23 -10.68 -5.27 -7.72
CA THR A 23 -9.60 -4.83 -8.58
C THR A 23 -8.66 -3.92 -7.80
N ALA A 24 -7.44 -3.72 -8.28
CA ALA A 24 -6.51 -2.80 -7.64
C ALA A 24 -7.06 -1.37 -7.62
N GLU A 25 -7.73 -0.94 -8.71
CA GLU A 25 -8.36 0.38 -8.78
C GLU A 25 -9.40 0.58 -7.68
N ASP A 26 -10.34 -0.37 -7.53
CA ASP A 26 -11.41 -0.27 -6.53
C ASP A 26 -10.85 -0.28 -5.11
N LEU A 27 -9.86 -1.13 -4.85
CA LEU A 27 -9.20 -1.19 -3.55
C LEU A 27 -8.50 0.13 -3.21
N LEU A 28 -7.77 0.70 -4.16
CA LEU A 28 -7.07 1.96 -3.95
C LEU A 28 -8.06 3.13 -3.78
N GLU A 29 -9.16 3.15 -4.52
CA GLU A 29 -10.21 4.15 -4.32
C GLU A 29 -10.79 4.11 -2.90
N ASP A 30 -11.07 2.92 -2.38
CA ASP A 30 -11.60 2.75 -1.02
C ASP A 30 -10.59 3.22 0.03
N ILE A 31 -9.33 2.86 -0.12
CA ILE A 31 -8.28 3.25 0.82
C ILE A 31 -8.08 4.77 0.79
N ILE A 32 -8.00 5.35 -0.39
CA ILE A 32 -7.81 6.80 -0.57
C ILE A 32 -9.01 7.57 0.01
N LYS A 33 -10.22 7.09 -0.23
CA LYS A 33 -11.42 7.70 0.35
C LYS A 33 -11.36 7.75 1.87
N SER A 34 -10.90 6.67 2.51
CA SER A 34 -10.78 6.63 3.97
C SER A 34 -9.76 7.64 4.50
N PHE A 35 -8.66 7.87 3.78
CA PHE A 35 -7.68 8.88 4.17
C PHE A 35 -8.15 10.31 3.89
N ASN A 36 -8.92 10.54 2.83
CA ASN A 36 -9.47 11.85 2.52
C ASN A 36 -10.39 12.39 3.62
N GLU A 37 -10.98 11.51 4.40
CA GLU A 37 -11.82 11.90 5.54
C GLU A 37 -11.01 12.51 6.70
N THR A 38 -9.71 12.27 6.76
CA THR A 38 -8.85 12.65 7.89
C THR A 38 -7.67 13.53 7.54
N THR A 39 -7.44 13.82 6.26
CA THR A 39 -6.31 14.66 5.82
C THR A 39 -6.78 15.79 4.92
N ASP A 40 -6.11 16.95 5.04
CA ASP A 40 -6.28 18.09 4.13
C ASP A 40 -5.35 18.02 2.92
N LYS A 41 -4.39 17.09 2.94
CA LYS A 41 -3.45 16.92 1.84
C LYS A 41 -4.12 16.23 0.67
N LYS A 42 -3.64 16.54 -0.53
CA LYS A 42 -4.21 15.99 -1.76
C LYS A 42 -3.67 14.58 -2.03
N ILE A 43 -4.56 13.67 -2.41
CA ILE A 43 -4.21 12.32 -2.83
C ILE A 43 -4.78 12.12 -4.23
N ASN A 44 -3.91 11.88 -5.20
CA ASN A 44 -4.31 11.59 -6.58
C ASN A 44 -4.17 10.09 -6.88
N LEU A 45 -5.17 9.54 -7.57
CA LEU A 45 -5.09 8.19 -8.12
C LEU A 45 -4.95 8.28 -9.64
N VAL A 46 -3.94 7.63 -10.19
CA VAL A 46 -3.67 7.57 -11.62
C VAL A 46 -3.75 6.10 -12.07
N VAL A 47 -4.68 5.81 -12.97
CA VAL A 47 -4.85 4.46 -13.55
C VAL A 47 -4.46 4.53 -15.01
N LYS A 48 -3.49 3.71 -15.43
CA LYS A 48 -3.08 3.66 -16.84
C LYS A 48 -4.15 2.99 -17.69
N LYS A 49 -4.30 3.45 -18.95
CA LYS A 49 -5.36 3.01 -19.86
C LYS A 49 -5.38 1.50 -20.10
N ASP A 50 -4.22 0.86 -20.13
CA ASP A 50 -4.08 -0.57 -20.39
C ASP A 50 -4.03 -1.40 -19.11
N PHE A 51 -4.54 -0.84 -18.03
CA PHE A 51 -4.56 -1.51 -16.72
C PHE A 51 -5.40 -2.80 -16.79
N ASN A 52 -4.79 -3.91 -16.36
CA ASN A 52 -5.50 -5.18 -16.25
C ASN A 52 -6.42 -5.16 -15.04
N LYS A 53 -7.73 -5.27 -15.26
CA LYS A 53 -8.75 -5.29 -14.21
C LYS A 53 -8.90 -6.68 -13.58
N LEU A 54 -7.78 -7.36 -13.35
CA LEU A 54 -7.77 -8.64 -12.66
C LEU A 54 -8.40 -8.50 -11.27
N LYS A 55 -9.31 -9.40 -10.96
CA LYS A 55 -9.90 -9.50 -9.62
C LYS A 55 -9.06 -10.42 -8.76
N PHE A 56 -8.80 -10.00 -7.56
CA PHE A 56 -8.05 -10.77 -6.56
C PHE A 56 -8.71 -10.64 -5.19
N GLU A 57 -8.32 -11.50 -4.28
CA GLU A 57 -8.88 -11.50 -2.94
C GLU A 57 -8.37 -10.31 -2.13
N ARG A 58 -9.32 -9.58 -1.51
CA ARG A 58 -9.05 -8.44 -0.63
C ARG A 58 -8.66 -8.96 0.76
N THR A 59 -7.43 -9.41 0.91
CA THR A 59 -6.94 -9.92 2.18
C THR A 59 -6.52 -8.80 3.13
N PRO A 60 -6.57 -9.03 4.46
CA PRO A 60 -6.07 -8.03 5.41
C PRO A 60 -4.61 -7.65 5.17
N GLU A 61 -3.76 -8.61 4.78
CA GLU A 61 -2.35 -8.36 4.52
C GLU A 61 -2.16 -7.35 3.39
N ILE A 62 -2.90 -7.50 2.30
CA ILE A 62 -2.82 -6.57 1.17
C ILE A 62 -3.37 -5.19 1.57
N VAL A 63 -4.53 -5.15 2.22
CA VAL A 63 -5.17 -3.89 2.62
C VAL A 63 -4.29 -3.12 3.60
N TYR A 64 -3.87 -3.75 4.69
CA TYR A 64 -3.06 -3.08 5.72
C TYR A 64 -1.66 -2.75 5.23
N GLY A 65 -1.06 -3.61 4.40
CA GLY A 65 0.24 -3.32 3.79
C GLY A 65 0.20 -2.07 2.94
N ILE A 66 -0.76 -1.95 2.04
CA ILE A 66 -0.93 -0.76 1.20
C ILE A 66 -1.25 0.46 2.06
N ARG A 67 -2.15 0.33 3.04
CA ARG A 67 -2.51 1.43 3.94
C ARG A 67 -1.30 1.98 4.70
N ASN A 68 -0.39 1.13 5.14
CA ASN A 68 0.83 1.57 5.82
C ASN A 68 1.67 2.49 4.92
N PHE A 69 1.85 2.13 3.65
CA PHE A 69 2.66 2.92 2.75
C PHE A 69 1.97 4.21 2.29
N ILE A 70 0.67 4.16 2.03
CA ILE A 70 -0.09 5.37 1.70
C ILE A 70 -0.12 6.32 2.90
N GLY A 71 -0.37 5.80 4.10
CA GLY A 71 -0.37 6.59 5.33
C GLY A 71 0.99 7.27 5.58
N ASN A 72 2.08 6.55 5.39
CA ASN A 72 3.43 7.12 5.49
C ASN A 72 3.66 8.20 4.45
N SER A 73 3.25 7.95 3.22
CA SER A 73 3.38 8.92 2.14
C SER A 73 2.64 10.23 2.45
N ILE A 74 1.41 10.13 2.94
CA ILE A 74 0.62 11.30 3.37
C ILE A 74 1.33 12.04 4.50
N LYS A 75 1.79 11.31 5.51
CA LYS A 75 2.45 11.89 6.70
C LYS A 75 3.68 12.70 6.32
N PHE A 76 4.51 12.20 5.41
CA PHE A 76 5.79 12.82 5.05
C PHE A 76 5.73 13.69 3.81
N SER A 77 4.62 13.71 3.09
CA SER A 77 4.42 14.62 1.95
C SER A 77 4.32 16.07 2.43
N LYS A 78 4.62 16.99 1.52
CA LYS A 78 4.33 18.41 1.75
C LYS A 78 2.83 18.66 1.55
N ASN A 79 2.30 18.35 0.37
CA ASN A 79 0.91 18.62 0.00
C ASN A 79 0.26 17.52 -0.81
N LEU A 80 1.04 16.64 -1.43
CA LEU A 80 0.55 15.73 -2.46
C LEU A 80 1.14 14.33 -2.34
N THR A 81 0.27 13.34 -2.37
CA THR A 81 0.60 11.93 -2.58
C THR A 81 -0.06 11.48 -3.88
N THR A 82 0.70 10.83 -4.74
CA THR A 82 0.19 10.26 -5.99
C THR A 82 0.29 8.75 -5.93
N VAL A 83 -0.84 8.08 -6.09
CA VAL A 83 -0.93 6.63 -6.16
C VAL A 83 -1.21 6.27 -7.60
N SER A 84 -0.32 5.49 -8.21
CA SER A 84 -0.46 5.05 -9.60
C SER A 84 -0.60 3.54 -9.64
N VAL A 85 -1.43 3.05 -10.56
CA VAL A 85 -1.53 1.61 -10.81
C VAL A 85 -1.28 1.36 -12.29
N GLU A 86 -0.41 0.40 -12.56
CA GLU A 86 -0.06 -0.01 -13.91
C GLU A 86 0.11 -1.52 -13.98
N SER A 87 -0.11 -2.08 -15.16
CA SER A 87 0.12 -3.50 -15.40
C SER A 87 0.67 -3.70 -16.80
N ASP A 88 1.45 -4.76 -16.94
CA ASP A 88 1.83 -5.30 -18.23
C ASP A 88 1.27 -6.73 -18.35
N ASN A 89 1.79 -7.53 -19.28
CA ASN A 89 1.30 -8.90 -19.49
C ASN A 89 1.59 -9.83 -18.30
N ASP A 90 2.60 -9.53 -17.48
CA ASP A 90 3.10 -10.42 -16.45
C ASP A 90 2.98 -9.86 -15.03
N THR A 91 2.89 -8.53 -14.89
CA THR A 91 2.99 -7.89 -13.58
C THR A 91 1.94 -6.81 -13.36
N LEU A 92 1.58 -6.61 -12.10
CA LEU A 92 0.79 -5.50 -11.60
C LEU A 92 1.64 -4.70 -10.62
N SER A 93 1.69 -3.39 -10.79
CA SER A 93 2.47 -2.50 -9.92
C SER A 93 1.59 -1.38 -9.37
N ILE A 94 1.74 -1.14 -8.08
CA ILE A 94 1.20 0.04 -7.39
C ILE A 94 2.39 0.91 -7.01
N ILE A 95 2.36 2.17 -7.39
CA ILE A 95 3.43 3.13 -7.15
C ILE A 95 2.89 4.26 -6.29
N ILE A 96 3.53 4.49 -5.15
CA ILE A 96 3.12 5.52 -4.18
C ILE A 96 4.23 6.56 -4.11
N ASP A 97 3.94 7.76 -4.59
CA ASP A 97 4.89 8.88 -4.65
C ASP A 97 4.44 10.00 -3.72
N ASP A 98 5.39 10.60 -3.02
CA ASP A 98 5.13 11.83 -2.27
C ASP A 98 6.01 12.99 -2.78
N ASP A 99 5.64 14.20 -2.37
CA ASP A 99 6.38 15.42 -2.67
C ASP A 99 7.21 15.91 -1.48
N GLY A 100 7.54 15.02 -0.56
CA GLY A 100 8.35 15.33 0.63
C GLY A 100 9.85 15.33 0.35
N LEU A 101 10.63 15.21 1.43
CA LEU A 101 12.10 15.23 1.37
C LEU A 101 12.72 13.93 0.83
N GLY A 102 11.94 12.88 0.69
CA GLY A 102 12.47 11.57 0.32
C GLY A 102 13.00 10.79 1.51
N PHE A 103 13.50 9.59 1.23
CA PHE A 103 14.15 8.75 2.25
C PHE A 103 15.57 9.23 2.50
N PRO A 104 16.03 9.23 3.76
CA PRO A 104 17.45 9.44 4.05
C PRO A 104 18.30 8.40 3.33
N ASN A 105 19.42 8.83 2.73
CA ASN A 105 20.28 7.92 1.97
C ASN A 105 20.91 6.84 2.83
N ASP A 106 21.19 7.11 4.11
CA ASP A 106 21.80 6.18 5.03
C ASP A 106 20.90 4.99 5.42
N ILE A 107 19.59 5.11 5.20
CA ILE A 107 18.63 4.06 5.54
C ILE A 107 17.91 3.48 4.33
N LEU A 108 18.10 4.05 3.14
CA LEU A 108 17.34 3.66 1.94
C LEU A 108 17.51 2.17 1.61
N ASP A 109 18.72 1.63 1.71
CA ASP A 109 19.03 0.25 1.38
C ASP A 109 18.53 -0.76 2.40
N ILE A 110 18.21 -0.32 3.60
CA ILE A 110 17.78 -1.18 4.70
C ILE A 110 16.33 -0.93 5.13
N LEU A 111 15.57 -0.14 4.36
CA LEU A 111 14.16 0.09 4.64
C LEU A 111 13.37 -1.23 4.62
N GLY A 112 12.47 -1.37 5.58
CA GLY A 112 11.72 -2.59 5.79
C GLY A 112 12.27 -3.48 6.88
N GLU A 113 13.47 -3.18 7.43
CA GLU A 113 13.98 -3.83 8.63
C GLU A 113 13.40 -3.20 9.89
N PRO A 114 13.14 -3.95 10.96
CA PRO A 114 12.56 -3.40 12.18
C PRO A 114 13.52 -2.46 12.90
N TYR A 115 12.95 -1.46 13.58
CA TYR A 115 13.66 -0.53 14.46
C TYR A 115 14.74 0.33 13.80
N ILE A 116 14.57 0.63 12.50
CA ILE A 116 15.50 1.53 11.83
C ILE A 116 15.34 2.94 12.37
N LYS A 117 16.46 3.54 12.78
CA LYS A 117 16.54 4.95 13.17
C LYS A 117 17.55 5.64 12.25
N SER A 118 17.12 6.70 11.58
CA SER A 118 18.04 7.52 10.82
C SER A 118 18.99 8.27 11.76
N LYS A 119 20.27 8.32 11.40
CA LYS A 119 21.28 9.09 12.12
C LYS A 119 21.18 10.59 11.84
N THR A 120 20.53 10.97 10.76
CA THR A 120 20.30 12.38 10.40
C THR A 120 18.95 12.83 10.91
N PRO A 121 18.82 14.06 11.44
CA PRO A 121 17.50 14.61 11.74
C PRO A 121 16.67 14.67 10.47
N SER A 122 15.66 13.84 10.39
CA SER A 122 14.81 13.69 9.22
C SER A 122 13.36 13.70 9.66
N SER A 123 12.49 14.27 8.84
CA SER A 123 11.05 14.18 9.04
C SER A 123 10.52 12.75 8.97
N ARG A 124 11.34 11.80 8.50
CA ARG A 124 10.99 10.37 8.40
C ARG A 124 11.49 9.54 9.59
N SER A 125 11.90 10.17 10.67
CA SER A 125 12.25 9.47 11.91
C SER A 125 11.02 8.70 12.44
N GLY A 126 11.20 7.45 12.88
CA GLY A 126 10.11 6.61 13.34
C GLY A 126 9.43 5.79 12.25
N LEU A 127 9.92 5.85 11.00
CA LEU A 127 9.35 5.14 9.85
C LEU A 127 9.53 3.61 9.94
N GLY A 128 10.55 3.12 10.64
CA GLY A 128 11.04 1.74 10.54
C GLY A 128 10.00 0.65 10.81
N LEU A 129 9.22 0.76 11.91
CA LEU A 129 8.27 -0.28 12.28
C LEU A 129 7.11 -0.40 11.30
N GLY A 130 6.51 0.73 10.90
CA GLY A 130 5.42 0.73 9.94
C GLY A 130 5.85 0.22 8.56
N THR A 131 7.03 0.63 8.11
CA THR A 131 7.63 0.16 6.85
C THR A 131 7.91 -1.34 6.89
N PHE A 132 8.48 -1.83 7.97
CA PHE A 132 8.72 -3.26 8.17
C PHE A 132 7.42 -4.06 8.15
N LEU A 133 6.39 -3.60 8.87
CA LEU A 133 5.10 -4.28 8.93
C LEU A 133 4.44 -4.31 7.54
N GLY A 134 4.41 -3.18 6.84
CA GLY A 134 3.83 -3.11 5.50
C GLY A 134 4.52 -4.04 4.52
N LYS A 135 5.85 -4.04 4.50
CA LYS A 135 6.64 -4.93 3.64
C LYS A 135 6.38 -6.40 3.98
N THR A 136 6.37 -6.74 5.27
CA THR A 136 6.14 -8.12 5.72
C THR A 136 4.77 -8.62 5.29
N LEU A 137 3.73 -7.82 5.49
CA LEU A 137 2.36 -8.18 5.12
C LEU A 137 2.23 -8.41 3.61
N LEU A 138 2.80 -7.52 2.80
CA LEU A 138 2.74 -7.63 1.35
C LEU A 138 3.59 -8.79 0.83
N ASN A 139 4.76 -9.04 1.41
CA ASN A 139 5.60 -10.18 1.05
C ASN A 139 4.88 -11.52 1.29
N ARG A 140 4.07 -11.61 2.34
CA ARG A 140 3.25 -12.80 2.60
C ARG A 140 2.24 -13.10 1.49
N LYS A 141 1.89 -12.09 0.71
CA LYS A 141 0.97 -12.22 -0.43
C LYS A 141 1.71 -12.11 -1.76
N ASN A 142 2.99 -12.47 -1.76
CA ASN A 142 3.85 -12.59 -2.93
C ASN A 142 4.16 -11.25 -3.62
N ALA A 143 3.92 -10.12 -2.97
CA ALA A 143 4.36 -8.83 -3.48
C ALA A 143 5.83 -8.61 -3.19
N GLU A 144 6.52 -7.96 -4.11
CA GLU A 144 7.84 -7.38 -3.86
C GLU A 144 7.66 -5.88 -3.60
N VAL A 145 8.42 -5.34 -2.65
CA VAL A 145 8.33 -3.94 -2.27
C VAL A 145 9.69 -3.28 -2.45
N PHE A 146 9.72 -2.19 -3.20
CA PHE A 146 10.93 -1.43 -3.50
C PHE A 146 10.79 -0.01 -3.01
N PHE A 147 11.89 0.54 -2.49
CA PHE A 147 11.96 1.91 -1.98
C PHE A 147 13.02 2.67 -2.76
N LYS A 148 12.69 3.89 -3.20
CA LYS A 148 13.67 4.78 -3.84
C LYS A 148 13.25 6.23 -3.73
N ASN A 149 14.20 7.12 -3.97
CA ASN A 149 13.93 8.55 -4.14
C ASN A 149 13.77 8.84 -5.63
N LYS A 150 12.84 9.75 -5.96
CA LYS A 150 12.56 10.11 -7.35
C LYS A 150 13.63 11.02 -7.96
N GLY A 151 14.59 11.47 -7.15
CA GLY A 151 15.65 12.38 -7.51
C GLY A 151 15.88 13.39 -6.39
N LEU A 152 16.86 14.27 -6.55
CA LEU A 152 17.15 15.30 -5.56
C LEU A 152 15.91 16.20 -5.38
N HIS A 153 15.35 16.23 -4.16
CA HIS A 153 14.22 17.08 -3.74
C HIS A 153 12.84 16.73 -4.29
N TYR A 154 12.65 15.54 -4.88
CA TYR A 154 11.37 15.17 -5.49
C TYR A 154 10.55 14.13 -4.69
N GLY A 155 10.98 13.80 -3.49
CA GLY A 155 10.23 12.92 -2.61
C GLY A 155 10.55 11.45 -2.74
N ALA A 156 9.81 10.65 -1.99
CA ALA A 156 10.00 9.20 -1.89
C ALA A 156 9.05 8.46 -2.83
N ARG A 157 9.49 7.29 -3.24
CA ARG A 157 8.68 6.37 -4.04
C ARG A 157 8.70 4.98 -3.43
N VAL A 158 7.52 4.39 -3.27
CA VAL A 158 7.34 2.99 -2.91
C VAL A 158 6.70 2.28 -4.09
N ILE A 159 7.28 1.15 -4.52
CA ILE A 159 6.73 0.32 -5.59
C ILE A 159 6.35 -1.02 -5.00
N ILE A 160 5.08 -1.40 -5.15
CA ILE A 160 4.55 -2.70 -4.74
C ILE A 160 4.23 -3.47 -6.02
N LYS A 161 4.86 -4.62 -6.21
CA LYS A 161 4.79 -5.34 -7.47
C LYS A 161 4.42 -6.80 -7.25
N TRP A 162 3.43 -7.26 -8.01
CA TRP A 162 3.02 -8.67 -8.06
C TRP A 162 3.20 -9.25 -9.45
N LYS A 163 3.54 -10.53 -9.50
CA LYS A 163 3.31 -11.29 -10.73
C LYS A 163 1.83 -11.62 -10.82
N LEU A 164 1.22 -11.42 -11.98
CA LEU A 164 -0.22 -11.66 -12.17
C LEU A 164 -0.62 -13.10 -11.84
N LYS A 165 0.23 -14.07 -12.15
CA LYS A 165 0.00 -15.49 -11.81
C LYS A 165 -0.11 -15.72 -10.31
N ASP A 166 0.64 -14.96 -9.51
CA ASP A 166 0.64 -15.09 -8.05
C ASP A 166 -0.63 -14.48 -7.42
N LEU A 167 -1.17 -13.43 -8.03
CA LEU A 167 -2.47 -12.88 -7.62
C LEU A 167 -3.61 -13.85 -7.92
N ASN A 168 -3.57 -14.53 -9.06
CA ASN A 168 -4.58 -15.53 -9.43
C ASN A 168 -4.54 -16.78 -8.54
N SER A 169 -3.37 -17.19 -8.06
CA SER A 169 -3.23 -18.42 -7.27
C SER A 169 -3.77 -18.31 -5.86
N ASN A 170 -4.24 -17.13 -5.45
CA ASN A 170 -4.85 -16.90 -4.14
C ASN A 170 -6.37 -17.16 -4.14
N PHE A 171 -6.90 -17.71 -5.23
CA PHE A 171 -8.30 -18.14 -5.32
C PHE A 171 -8.50 -19.58 -4.89
#